data_75b607e0c5e101d696803ca036cdf29f
#
_entry.id   75b607e0c5e101d696803ca036cdf29f
#
_cell.length_a   1.000
_cell.length_b   1.000
_cell.length_c   1.000
_cell.angle_alpha   90.00
_cell.angle_beta   90.00
_cell.angle_gamma   90.00
#
_symmetry.space_group_name_H-M   'P 1'
#
loop_
_entity.id
_entity.type
_entity.pdbx_description
1 polymer ?
#
loop_
_entity_poly.entity_id
_entity_poly.type
_entity_poly.pdbx_seq_one_letter_code
_entity_poly.pdbx_strand_id
1 'polypeptide(L)'
;MDELRINELNDYQEKALRTWKSAGSLESRLQNVALGLSGESGEVADAVKKAIHHGHGFSQGYITAGNPKAIPVKEVIKELGDIMYYVSVGAHELGYTLQEIAEININKLAKRYPEGFSVEASINRVDVQGETLGLHYKDYSKEIRKN
;
A
#
# COMPACT_ATOMS: atom_id res chain seq x y z
N MET A 1 -3.34 -12.43 25.44
CA MET A 1 -2.31 -11.95 24.49
C MET A 1 -2.50 -10.46 24.38
N ASP A 2 -1.51 -9.68 24.77
CA ASP A 2 -1.57 -8.22 24.58
C ASP A 2 -1.63 -7.92 23.09
N GLU A 3 -2.56 -7.07 22.67
CA GLU A 3 -2.65 -6.61 21.29
C GLU A 3 -1.34 -5.89 20.92
N LEU A 4 -0.74 -6.29 19.79
CA LEU A 4 0.44 -5.65 19.26
C LEU A 4 0.08 -4.21 18.83
N ARG A 5 0.62 -3.23 19.54
CA ARG A 5 0.48 -1.82 19.15
C ARG A 5 1.57 -1.43 18.16
N ILE A 6 1.21 -0.57 17.24
CA ILE A 6 2.10 0.03 16.24
C ILE A 6 2.21 1.52 16.55
N ASN A 7 3.43 2.03 16.73
CA ASN A 7 3.66 3.43 17.06
C ASN A 7 4.16 4.24 15.84
N GLU A 8 4.89 3.58 14.92
CA GLU A 8 5.54 4.21 13.78
C GLU A 8 5.47 3.29 12.55
N LEU A 9 5.62 3.86 11.36
CA LEU A 9 5.60 3.08 10.11
C LEU A 9 6.71 2.03 10.05
N ASN A 10 7.90 2.36 10.56
CA ASN A 10 9.01 1.41 10.59
C ASN A 10 8.81 0.28 11.62
N ASP A 11 8.14 0.56 12.73
CA ASP A 11 7.73 -0.48 13.70
C ASP A 11 6.73 -1.46 13.06
N TYR A 12 5.80 -0.95 12.25
CA TYR A 12 4.92 -1.80 11.44
C TYR A 12 5.73 -2.67 10.47
N GLN A 13 6.64 -2.06 9.71
CA GLN A 13 7.46 -2.78 8.73
C GLN A 13 8.26 -3.92 9.39
N GLU A 14 8.91 -3.65 10.52
CA GLU A 14 9.65 -4.67 11.26
C GLU A 14 8.75 -5.84 11.67
N LYS A 15 7.56 -5.57 12.20
CA LYS A 15 6.60 -6.59 12.60
C LYS A 15 6.05 -7.37 11.40
N ALA A 16 5.75 -6.70 10.28
CA ALA A 16 5.27 -7.32 9.04
C ALA A 16 6.30 -8.29 8.46
N LEU A 17 7.58 -7.91 8.44
CA LEU A 17 8.68 -8.72 7.90
C LEU A 17 8.88 -10.05 8.62
N ARG A 18 8.37 -10.23 9.84
CA ARG A 18 8.42 -11.52 10.56
C ARG A 18 7.72 -12.66 9.80
N THR A 19 6.75 -12.32 8.97
CA THR A 19 5.98 -13.29 8.17
C THR A 19 6.45 -13.36 6.72
N TRP A 20 7.37 -12.46 6.31
CA TRP A 20 7.92 -12.46 4.98
C TRP A 20 9.08 -13.45 4.85
N LYS A 21 9.04 -14.26 3.81
CA LYS A 21 10.13 -15.19 3.51
C LYS A 21 10.92 -14.68 2.30
N SER A 22 12.04 -14.03 2.55
CA SER A 22 12.98 -13.57 1.51
C SER A 22 13.73 -14.76 0.92
N ALA A 23 13.11 -15.51 0.01
CA ALA A 23 13.73 -16.62 -0.69
C ALA A 23 13.73 -16.39 -2.21
N GLY A 24 14.80 -16.82 -2.88
CA GLY A 24 14.93 -16.67 -4.33
C GLY A 24 15.58 -15.34 -4.74
N SER A 25 15.55 -15.04 -6.05
CA SER A 25 16.11 -13.81 -6.60
C SER A 25 15.25 -12.58 -6.21
N LEU A 26 15.83 -11.39 -6.32
CA LEU A 26 15.10 -10.13 -6.08
C LEU A 26 13.88 -10.03 -7.00
N GLU A 27 14.03 -10.40 -8.28
CA GLU A 27 12.93 -10.36 -9.26
C GLU A 27 11.77 -11.26 -8.83
N SER A 28 12.08 -12.47 -8.32
CA SER A 28 11.05 -13.40 -7.83
C SER A 28 10.31 -12.84 -6.61
N ARG A 29 11.04 -12.18 -5.70
CA ARG A 29 10.43 -11.56 -4.52
C ARG A 29 9.57 -10.36 -4.89
N LEU A 30 10.06 -9.50 -5.80
CA LEU A 30 9.27 -8.36 -6.31
C LEU A 30 8.05 -8.82 -7.11
N GLN A 31 8.14 -9.92 -7.85
CA GLN A 31 6.99 -10.52 -8.52
C GLN A 31 5.94 -10.98 -7.50
N ASN A 32 6.34 -11.63 -6.42
CA ASN A 32 5.44 -12.02 -5.34
C ASN A 32 4.76 -10.80 -4.70
N VAL A 33 5.52 -9.74 -4.42
CA VAL A 33 4.96 -8.47 -3.92
C VAL A 33 3.92 -7.90 -4.88
N ALA A 34 4.24 -7.82 -6.17
CA ALA A 34 3.34 -7.24 -7.18
C ALA A 34 2.04 -8.06 -7.33
N LEU A 35 2.15 -9.38 -7.33
CA LEU A 35 0.99 -10.28 -7.41
C LEU A 35 0.11 -10.19 -6.15
N GLY A 36 0.72 -10.18 -4.96
CA GLY A 36 0.00 -10.01 -3.71
C GLY A 36 -0.71 -8.66 -3.64
N LEU A 37 0.00 -7.57 -3.91
CA LEU A 37 -0.59 -6.22 -3.93
C LEU A 37 -1.77 -6.12 -4.92
N SER A 38 -1.66 -6.75 -6.10
CA SER A 38 -2.74 -6.80 -7.08
C SER A 38 -3.92 -7.63 -6.58
N GLY A 39 -3.66 -8.77 -5.92
CA GLY A 39 -4.68 -9.64 -5.35
C GLY A 39 -5.52 -8.91 -4.30
N GLU A 40 -4.87 -8.36 -3.27
CA GLU A 40 -5.56 -7.66 -2.18
C GLU A 40 -6.32 -6.41 -2.66
N SER A 41 -5.74 -5.68 -3.63
CA SER A 41 -6.45 -4.57 -4.28
C SER A 41 -7.69 -5.05 -5.04
N GLY A 42 -7.62 -6.23 -5.65
CA GLY A 42 -8.73 -6.90 -6.31
C GLY A 42 -9.85 -7.29 -5.33
N GLU A 43 -9.50 -7.75 -4.12
CA GLU A 43 -10.47 -8.10 -3.09
C GLU A 43 -11.21 -6.86 -2.55
N VAL A 44 -10.50 -5.74 -2.34
CA VAL A 44 -11.16 -4.45 -2.06
C VAL A 44 -12.14 -4.06 -3.17
N ALA A 45 -11.70 -4.16 -4.43
CA ALA A 45 -12.53 -3.79 -5.57
C ALA A 45 -13.78 -4.69 -5.70
N ASP A 46 -13.65 -6.00 -5.47
CA ASP A 46 -14.77 -6.94 -5.51
C ASP A 46 -15.77 -6.70 -4.37
N ALA A 47 -15.28 -6.44 -3.15
CA ALA A 47 -16.12 -6.10 -2.01
C ALA A 47 -16.95 -4.83 -2.28
N VAL A 48 -16.30 -3.77 -2.78
CA VAL A 48 -16.97 -2.50 -3.14
C VAL A 48 -17.95 -2.70 -4.28
N LYS A 49 -17.58 -3.44 -5.32
CA LYS A 49 -18.46 -3.79 -6.45
C LYS A 49 -19.71 -4.53 -5.98
N LYS A 50 -19.57 -5.54 -5.12
CA LYS A 50 -20.70 -6.29 -4.57
C LYS A 50 -21.62 -5.39 -3.75
N ALA A 51 -21.03 -4.53 -2.90
CA ALA A 51 -21.82 -3.62 -2.08
C ALA A 51 -22.63 -2.65 -2.93
N ILE A 52 -22.05 -2.05 -3.95
CA ILE A 52 -22.68 -0.96 -4.75
C ILE A 52 -23.48 -1.52 -5.92
N HIS A 53 -22.86 -2.33 -6.78
CA HIS A 53 -23.44 -2.73 -8.05
C HIS A 53 -24.27 -4.02 -7.97
N HIS A 54 -24.05 -4.87 -6.98
CA HIS A 54 -24.87 -6.06 -6.75
C HIS A 54 -25.94 -5.84 -5.68
N GLY A 55 -26.06 -4.61 -5.14
CA GLY A 55 -27.10 -4.23 -4.18
C GLY A 55 -26.96 -4.85 -2.80
N HIS A 56 -25.78 -5.38 -2.44
CA HIS A 56 -25.57 -5.95 -1.11
C HIS A 56 -25.55 -4.87 -0.03
N GLY A 57 -25.03 -3.67 -0.33
CA GLY A 57 -24.80 -2.62 0.65
C GLY A 57 -23.60 -2.92 1.55
N PHE A 58 -23.23 -1.96 2.39
CA PHE A 58 -22.23 -2.12 3.44
C PHE A 58 -22.89 -2.28 4.81
N SER A 59 -22.29 -3.10 5.68
CA SER A 59 -22.66 -3.16 7.09
C SER A 59 -21.56 -2.60 7.98
N GLN A 60 -21.96 -1.68 8.87
CA GLN A 60 -21.09 -1.20 9.95
C GLN A 60 -21.50 -1.91 11.25
N GLY A 61 -20.72 -2.90 11.68
CA GLY A 61 -21.00 -3.61 12.92
C GLY A 61 -22.04 -4.71 12.80
N TYR A 62 -22.62 -5.12 13.94
CA TYR A 62 -23.26 -6.42 14.14
C TYR A 62 -24.62 -6.59 13.47
N ILE A 63 -25.29 -5.54 13.00
CA ILE A 63 -26.62 -5.69 12.39
C ILE A 63 -26.85 -4.55 11.37
N THR A 64 -26.88 -4.88 10.11
CA THR A 64 -27.76 -4.16 9.20
C THR A 64 -29.11 -4.83 9.24
N ALA A 65 -30.08 -4.18 9.84
CA ALA A 65 -31.46 -4.60 9.75
C ALA A 65 -31.84 -4.63 8.25
N GLY A 66 -31.89 -5.81 7.67
CA GLY A 66 -32.46 -6.00 6.36
C GLY A 66 -31.70 -6.78 5.30
N ASN A 67 -30.38 -6.80 5.27
CA ASN A 67 -29.65 -7.57 4.25
C ASN A 67 -28.57 -8.49 4.86
N PRO A 68 -28.81 -9.82 4.94
CA PRO A 68 -27.84 -10.77 5.45
C PRO A 68 -26.60 -10.94 4.56
N LYS A 69 -26.64 -10.36 3.34
CA LYS A 69 -25.53 -10.37 2.38
C LYS A 69 -24.74 -9.04 2.33
N ALA A 70 -25.06 -8.09 3.23
CA ALA A 70 -24.32 -6.83 3.29
C ALA A 70 -22.83 -7.09 3.56
N ILE A 71 -21.97 -6.38 2.84
CA ILE A 71 -20.52 -6.52 2.96
C ILE A 71 -20.06 -5.84 4.25
N PRO A 72 -19.43 -6.56 5.19
CA PRO A 72 -18.92 -5.97 6.40
C PRO A 72 -17.75 -5.01 6.07
N VAL A 73 -17.83 -3.77 6.55
CA VAL A 73 -16.75 -2.80 6.37
C VAL A 73 -15.41 -3.32 6.91
N LYS A 74 -15.46 -4.13 7.98
CA LYS A 74 -14.26 -4.77 8.54
C LYS A 74 -13.50 -5.66 7.54
N GLU A 75 -14.17 -6.22 6.53
CA GLU A 75 -13.49 -7.01 5.49
C GLU A 75 -12.64 -6.10 4.60
N VAL A 76 -13.22 -5.00 4.13
CA VAL A 76 -12.45 -4.01 3.38
C VAL A 76 -11.26 -3.45 4.18
N ILE A 77 -11.45 -3.26 5.50
CA ILE A 77 -10.35 -2.81 6.38
C ILE A 77 -9.23 -3.85 6.47
N LYS A 78 -9.53 -5.14 6.47
CA LYS A 78 -8.51 -6.20 6.46
C LYS A 78 -7.72 -6.19 5.16
N GLU A 79 -8.39 -6.14 4.02
CA GLU A 79 -7.74 -6.11 2.71
C GLU A 79 -6.85 -4.86 2.54
N LEU A 80 -7.27 -3.70 3.10
CA LEU A 80 -6.39 -2.52 3.19
C LEU A 80 -5.16 -2.77 4.05
N GLY A 81 -5.28 -3.56 5.11
CA GLY A 81 -4.16 -4.02 5.92
C GLY A 81 -3.20 -4.91 5.13
N ASP A 82 -3.73 -5.83 4.32
CA ASP A 82 -2.94 -6.74 3.50
C ASP A 82 -2.25 -6.00 2.33
N ILE A 83 -2.91 -4.99 1.74
CA ILE A 83 -2.26 -4.04 0.81
C ILE A 83 -1.07 -3.34 1.50
N MET A 84 -1.28 -2.83 2.71
CA MET A 84 -0.21 -2.17 3.48
C MET A 84 0.95 -3.12 3.78
N TYR A 85 0.65 -4.39 4.05
CA TYR A 85 1.65 -5.44 4.22
C TYR A 85 2.54 -5.55 2.97
N TYR A 86 1.95 -5.72 1.78
CA TYR A 86 2.72 -5.85 0.53
C TYR A 86 3.47 -4.57 0.16
N VAL A 87 2.94 -3.39 0.46
CA VAL A 87 3.68 -2.12 0.31
C VAL A 87 4.91 -2.10 1.21
N SER A 88 4.76 -2.51 2.46
CA SER A 88 5.83 -2.56 3.45
C SER A 88 6.96 -3.53 3.05
N VAL A 89 6.57 -4.73 2.60
CA VAL A 89 7.50 -5.75 2.12
C VAL A 89 8.20 -5.30 0.84
N GLY A 90 7.46 -4.71 -0.10
CA GLY A 90 8.03 -4.18 -1.34
C GLY A 90 9.07 -3.08 -1.08
N ALA A 91 8.79 -2.19 -0.12
CA ALA A 91 9.75 -1.19 0.33
C ALA A 91 11.05 -1.86 0.82
N HIS A 92 10.93 -2.87 1.69
CA HIS A 92 12.07 -3.62 2.21
C HIS A 92 12.90 -4.27 1.10
N GLU A 93 12.25 -4.97 0.16
CA GLU A 93 12.94 -5.64 -0.95
C GLU A 93 13.68 -4.66 -1.88
N LEU A 94 13.21 -3.42 -1.93
CA LEU A 94 13.87 -2.31 -2.63
C LEU A 94 14.86 -1.54 -1.74
N GLY A 95 15.09 -1.99 -0.49
CA GLY A 95 16.01 -1.40 0.47
C GLY A 95 15.57 -0.06 1.04
N TYR A 96 14.27 0.18 1.07
CA TYR A 96 13.67 1.37 1.68
C TYR A 96 12.90 1.01 2.95
N THR A 97 12.85 1.95 3.87
CA THR A 97 11.91 1.88 4.98
C THR A 97 10.51 2.31 4.51
N LEU A 98 9.48 1.85 5.21
CA LEU A 98 8.12 2.28 4.93
C LEU A 98 7.95 3.79 5.20
N GLN A 99 8.69 4.35 6.16
CA GLN A 99 8.75 5.78 6.43
C GLN A 99 9.28 6.55 5.21
N GLU A 100 10.40 6.11 4.60
CA GLU A 100 10.96 6.74 3.40
C GLU A 100 9.95 6.73 2.24
N ILE A 101 9.24 5.62 2.02
CA ILE A 101 8.19 5.54 0.99
C ILE A 101 7.05 6.55 1.25
N ALA A 102 6.63 6.68 2.51
CA ALA A 102 5.60 7.64 2.89
C ALA A 102 6.07 9.09 2.67
N GLU A 103 7.29 9.43 3.06
CA GLU A 103 7.88 10.76 2.86
C GLU A 103 8.03 11.11 1.38
N ILE A 104 8.51 10.17 0.56
CA ILE A 104 8.59 10.32 -0.90
C ILE A 104 7.20 10.66 -1.48
N ASN A 105 6.17 9.93 -1.05
CA ASN A 105 4.81 10.16 -1.54
C ASN A 105 4.26 11.52 -1.09
N ILE A 106 4.43 11.88 0.19
CA ILE A 106 3.96 13.18 0.71
C ILE A 106 4.66 14.35 0.03
N ASN A 107 5.98 14.27 -0.17
CA ASN A 107 6.74 15.30 -0.88
C ASN A 107 6.29 15.45 -2.34
N LYS A 108 6.01 14.34 -3.03
CA LYS A 108 5.42 14.36 -4.37
C LYS A 108 4.04 15.03 -4.39
N LEU A 109 3.17 14.70 -3.42
CA LEU A 109 1.84 15.28 -3.30
C LEU A 109 1.90 16.78 -2.95
N ALA A 110 2.80 17.21 -2.08
CA ALA A 110 3.01 18.61 -1.75
C ALA A 110 3.46 19.43 -2.97
N LYS A 111 4.32 18.88 -3.81
CA LYS A 111 4.70 19.53 -5.08
C LYS A 111 3.51 19.65 -6.03
N ARG A 112 2.69 18.61 -6.17
CA ARG A 112 1.53 18.60 -7.06
C ARG A 112 0.40 19.50 -6.58
N TYR A 113 0.19 19.55 -5.27
CA TYR A 113 -0.96 20.19 -4.62
C TYR A 113 -0.49 21.12 -3.49
N PRO A 114 0.24 22.20 -3.78
CA PRO A 114 0.81 23.06 -2.73
C PRO A 114 -0.26 23.69 -1.83
N GLU A 115 -1.43 23.99 -2.36
CA GLU A 115 -2.57 24.57 -1.64
C GLU A 115 -3.71 23.54 -1.41
N GLY A 116 -3.39 22.24 -1.49
CA GLY A 116 -4.39 21.19 -1.45
C GLY A 116 -4.89 20.80 -2.85
N PHE A 117 -5.81 19.82 -2.91
CA PHE A 117 -6.29 19.29 -4.18
C PHE A 117 -6.99 20.36 -5.03
N SER A 118 -6.60 20.43 -6.31
CA SER A 118 -7.34 21.14 -7.35
C SER A 118 -7.32 20.35 -8.66
N VAL A 119 -8.37 20.52 -9.47
CA VAL A 119 -8.48 19.87 -10.80
C VAL A 119 -7.37 20.37 -11.72
N GLU A 120 -7.06 21.66 -11.67
CA GLU A 120 -5.98 22.26 -12.44
C GLU A 120 -4.61 21.65 -12.11
N ALA A 121 -4.27 21.54 -10.83
CA ALA A 121 -3.01 20.92 -10.39
C ALA A 121 -2.95 19.43 -10.76
N SER A 122 -4.09 18.75 -10.74
CA SER A 122 -4.21 17.34 -11.17
C SER A 122 -3.93 17.16 -12.66
N ILE A 123 -4.36 18.12 -13.50
CA ILE A 123 -4.11 18.11 -14.95
C ILE A 123 -2.68 18.50 -15.26
N ASN A 124 -2.15 19.54 -14.63
CA ASN A 124 -0.84 20.12 -14.92
C ASN A 124 0.33 19.22 -14.51
N ARG A 125 0.17 18.36 -13.52
CA ARG A 125 1.15 17.36 -13.10
C ARG A 125 2.57 17.92 -12.95
N VAL A 126 2.73 19.05 -12.24
CA VAL A 126 4.04 19.71 -12.03
C VAL A 126 5.07 18.84 -11.33
N ASP A 127 4.62 17.83 -10.60
CA ASP A 127 5.46 16.82 -9.94
C ASP A 127 6.22 15.90 -10.92
N VAL A 128 5.84 15.87 -12.21
CA VAL A 128 6.49 15.05 -13.25
C VAL A 128 7.11 15.88 -14.36
N GLN A 129 6.93 17.22 -14.35
CA GLN A 129 7.51 18.12 -15.34
C GLN A 129 8.95 18.49 -14.96
N GLY A 130 9.93 17.89 -15.63
CA GLY A 130 11.30 18.39 -15.66
C GLY A 130 12.22 18.01 -14.52
N GLU A 131 11.78 17.22 -13.57
CA GLU A 131 12.66 16.67 -12.55
C GLU A 131 12.70 15.15 -12.63
N THR A 132 13.88 14.59 -12.88
CA THR A 132 14.25 13.38 -12.14
C THR A 132 13.89 13.69 -10.68
N LEU A 133 12.84 13.06 -10.13
CA LEU A 133 12.58 13.10 -8.69
C LEU A 133 13.96 12.98 -8.05
N GLY A 134 14.35 13.91 -7.17
CA GLY A 134 15.62 13.87 -6.46
C GLY A 134 15.71 12.71 -5.47
N LEU A 135 15.17 11.60 -5.88
CA LEU A 135 15.36 10.29 -5.32
C LEU A 135 16.80 9.93 -5.62
N HIS A 136 17.65 10.08 -4.63
CA HIS A 136 18.89 9.32 -4.62
C HIS A 136 18.47 7.84 -4.58
N TYR A 137 18.28 7.25 -5.78
CA TYR A 137 18.16 5.81 -5.90
C TYR A 137 19.40 5.22 -5.24
N LYS A 138 19.20 4.47 -4.17
CA LYS A 138 20.29 3.70 -3.58
C LYS A 138 20.82 2.84 -4.71
N ASP A 139 22.08 3.06 -5.12
CA ASP A 139 22.70 2.29 -6.22
C ASP A 139 22.98 0.88 -5.74
N TYR A 140 22.06 -0.01 -5.96
CA TYR A 140 22.17 -1.44 -5.66
C TYR A 140 23.03 -2.21 -6.65
N SER A 141 23.52 -1.60 -7.74
CA SER A 141 24.35 -2.29 -8.73
C SER A 141 25.63 -2.87 -8.14
N LYS A 142 26.04 -2.35 -6.96
CA LYS A 142 27.24 -2.82 -6.24
C LYS A 142 26.97 -3.97 -5.27
N GLU A 143 25.74 -4.19 -4.83
CA GLU A 143 25.38 -5.27 -3.91
C GLU A 143 24.92 -6.53 -4.66
N ILE A 144 24.30 -6.38 -5.81
CA ILE A 144 23.83 -7.49 -6.66
C ILE A 144 25.01 -8.33 -7.22
N ARG A 145 26.22 -7.77 -7.27
CA ARG A 145 27.43 -8.48 -7.79
C ARG A 145 28.17 -9.29 -6.75
N LYS A 146 27.69 -9.43 -5.53
CA LYS A 146 28.37 -10.14 -4.43
C LYS A 146 27.73 -11.45 -4.00
N ASN A 147 26.74 -11.94 -4.73
CA ASN A 147 26.15 -13.27 -4.51
C ASN A 147 26.24 -14.10 -5.78
#